data_a0adb4e895c21c644e9623f62f1ba4e0
#
_entry.id   a0adb4e895c21c644e9623f62f1ba4e0
#
_cell.length_a   1.000
_cell.length_b   1.000
_cell.length_c   1.000
_cell.angle_alpha   90.00
_cell.angle_beta   90.00
_cell.angle_gamma   90.00
#
_symmetry.space_group_name_H-M   'P 1'
#
loop_
_entity.id
_entity.type
_entity.pdbx_description
1 polymer ?
#
loop_
_entity_poly.entity_id
_entity_poly.type
_entity_poly.pdbx_seq_one_letter_code
_entity_poly.pdbx_strand_id
1 'polypeptide(L)'
;PWSKKGDDLDQAFKQAQGQLRNLLPTGGFRNLLLVAFTVFLIWQSAFIVAPDEEGVVKRFGIPVRVVDPGPHMKIPIIESVLHPKVAKLHRVEIGFRKDRQGRQQMVPQEALMLTGDMNILAIEFIVQYKIKSSREYLFNVADIDETIGKAAEASMREVIGKSKIDEALTTG
;
A
#
# COMPACT_ATOMS: atom_id res chain seq x y z
N PRO A 1 -1.52 59.66 -16.15
CA PRO A 1 -1.18 59.08 -14.83
C PRO A 1 -1.02 57.54 -14.84
N TRP A 2 -0.96 56.88 -15.98
CA TRP A 2 -0.95 55.41 -16.09
C TRP A 2 0.42 54.77 -16.38
N SER A 3 1.49 55.60 -16.58
CA SER A 3 2.81 55.09 -17.03
C SER A 3 3.79 54.70 -15.90
N LYS A 4 3.54 55.08 -14.63
CA LYS A 4 4.48 54.83 -13.52
C LYS A 4 4.50 53.38 -12.97
N LYS A 5 3.49 52.57 -13.25
CA LYS A 5 3.38 51.23 -12.71
C LYS A 5 4.15 50.17 -13.54
N GLY A 6 4.52 50.46 -14.75
CA GLY A 6 5.34 49.63 -15.62
C GLY A 6 6.83 49.72 -15.28
N ASP A 7 7.28 50.92 -14.92
CA ASP A 7 8.70 51.16 -14.62
C ASP A 7 9.15 50.54 -13.29
N ASP A 8 8.26 50.50 -12.31
CA ASP A 8 8.54 49.87 -11.01
C ASP A 8 8.65 48.34 -11.10
N LEU A 9 7.86 47.71 -11.97
CA LEU A 9 7.93 46.27 -12.23
C LEU A 9 9.22 45.91 -13.01
N ASP A 10 9.59 46.72 -13.98
CA ASP A 10 10.82 46.55 -14.75
C ASP A 10 12.06 46.76 -13.88
N GLN A 11 12.03 47.71 -12.93
CA GLN A 11 13.09 47.93 -11.97
C GLN A 11 13.19 46.79 -10.95
N ALA A 12 12.06 46.29 -10.44
CA ALA A 12 12.03 45.13 -9.55
C ALA A 12 12.53 43.87 -10.24
N PHE A 13 12.17 43.67 -11.52
CA PHE A 13 12.68 42.56 -12.34
C PHE A 13 14.20 42.65 -12.59
N LYS A 14 14.70 43.88 -12.91
CA LYS A 14 16.15 44.12 -13.10
C LYS A 14 16.95 43.97 -11.81
N GLN A 15 16.38 44.38 -10.66
CA GLN A 15 17.02 44.20 -9.34
C GLN A 15 17.05 42.72 -8.94
N ALA A 16 15.94 41.98 -9.13
CA ALA A 16 15.88 40.55 -8.89
C ALA A 16 16.86 39.79 -9.81
N GLN A 17 16.94 40.16 -11.07
CA GLN A 17 17.87 39.59 -12.04
C GLN A 17 19.34 39.92 -11.71
N GLY A 18 19.63 41.14 -11.18
CA GLY A 18 20.94 41.53 -10.70
C GLY A 18 21.38 40.78 -9.43
N GLN A 19 20.49 40.55 -8.49
CA GLN A 19 20.75 39.74 -7.28
C GLN A 19 20.96 38.26 -7.63
N LEU A 20 20.18 37.71 -8.56
CA LEU A 20 20.38 36.35 -9.07
C LEU A 20 21.73 36.18 -9.77
N ARG A 21 22.16 37.20 -10.52
CA ARG A 21 23.48 37.22 -11.21
C ARG A 21 24.64 37.26 -10.24
N ASN A 22 24.50 37.92 -9.07
CA ASN A 22 25.52 37.97 -8.04
C ASN A 22 25.60 36.72 -7.18
N LEU A 23 24.51 35.92 -7.14
CA LEU A 23 24.47 34.58 -6.49
C LEU A 23 25.05 33.48 -7.38
N LEU A 24 25.31 33.77 -8.67
CA LEU A 24 25.91 32.85 -9.64
C LEU A 24 27.39 33.18 -9.81
N PRO A 25 28.35 32.63 -9.03
CA PRO A 25 29.77 32.83 -9.26
C PRO A 25 30.14 32.27 -10.64
N THR A 26 31.09 32.91 -11.26
CA THR A 26 31.63 32.81 -12.63
C THR A 26 31.77 31.40 -13.23
N GLY A 27 30.65 30.79 -13.56
CA GLY A 27 30.53 29.46 -14.16
C GLY A 27 29.12 29.27 -14.76
N GLY A 28 28.48 30.34 -15.10
CA GLY A 28 27.14 30.67 -15.59
C GLY A 28 26.18 29.51 -15.82
N PHE A 29 26.42 28.71 -16.83
CA PHE A 29 25.48 27.65 -17.26
C PHE A 29 25.56 26.40 -16.37
N ARG A 30 26.74 26.02 -15.89
CA ARG A 30 26.94 24.84 -15.05
C ARG A 30 26.29 25.00 -13.66
N ASN A 31 26.41 26.20 -13.06
CA ASN A 31 25.82 26.49 -11.77
C ASN A 31 24.28 26.62 -11.87
N LEU A 32 23.77 27.17 -12.96
CA LEU A 32 22.34 27.20 -13.24
C LEU A 32 21.77 25.76 -13.38
N LEU A 33 22.48 24.87 -14.07
CA LEU A 33 22.10 23.47 -14.17
C LEU A 33 22.12 22.76 -12.81
N LEU A 34 23.14 23.03 -11.97
CA LEU A 34 23.21 22.45 -10.62
C LEU A 34 22.06 22.92 -9.74
N VAL A 35 21.73 24.20 -9.77
CA VAL A 35 20.58 24.75 -9.03
C VAL A 35 19.26 24.15 -9.54
N ALA A 36 19.04 24.12 -10.84
CA ALA A 36 17.87 23.51 -11.44
C ALA A 36 17.74 22.02 -11.09
N PHE A 37 18.85 21.29 -11.13
CA PHE A 37 18.89 19.88 -10.73
C PHE A 37 18.58 19.68 -9.24
N THR A 38 19.12 20.54 -8.38
CA THR A 38 18.83 20.48 -6.93
C THR A 38 17.34 20.76 -6.64
N VAL A 39 16.77 21.78 -7.28
CA VAL A 39 15.34 22.09 -7.15
C VAL A 39 14.49 20.94 -7.66
N PHE A 40 14.87 20.33 -8.77
CA PHE A 40 14.19 19.15 -9.31
C PHE A 40 14.24 17.96 -8.35
N LEU A 41 15.40 17.71 -7.72
CA LEU A 41 15.53 16.65 -6.70
C LEU A 41 14.65 16.91 -5.48
N ILE A 42 14.58 18.14 -4.99
CA ILE A 42 13.74 18.53 -3.86
C ILE A 42 12.25 18.31 -4.20
N TRP A 43 11.84 18.67 -5.39
CA TRP A 43 10.45 18.43 -5.85
C TRP A 43 10.12 16.93 -5.90
N GLN A 44 11.02 16.11 -6.43
CA GLN A 44 10.87 14.65 -6.49
C GLN A 44 10.93 13.98 -5.10
N SER A 45 11.42 14.68 -4.09
CA SER A 45 11.54 14.16 -2.73
C SER A 45 10.20 14.07 -2.00
N ALA A 46 9.27 14.99 -2.25
CA ALA A 46 7.99 15.04 -1.55
C ALA A 46 7.03 13.94 -2.02
N PHE A 47 6.34 13.28 -1.09
CA PHE A 47 5.26 12.34 -1.37
C PHE A 47 4.20 12.40 -0.27
N ILE A 48 2.99 11.97 -0.59
CA ILE A 48 1.85 11.97 0.32
C ILE A 48 1.36 10.54 0.49
N VAL A 49 1.11 10.13 1.74
CA VAL A 49 0.51 8.85 2.10
C VAL A 49 -0.96 9.10 2.42
N ALA A 50 -1.85 8.32 1.80
CA ALA A 50 -3.29 8.42 2.00
C ALA A 50 -3.69 7.97 3.42
N PRO A 51 -4.87 8.41 3.94
CA PRO A 51 -5.30 8.09 5.30
C PRO A 51 -5.56 6.59 5.56
N ASP A 52 -5.82 5.81 4.51
CA ASP A 52 -6.07 4.37 4.56
C ASP A 52 -4.81 3.51 4.31
N GLU A 53 -3.66 4.16 4.09
CA GLU A 53 -2.40 3.54 3.73
C GLU A 53 -1.31 3.83 4.78
N GLU A 54 -0.31 2.98 4.84
CA GLU A 54 0.98 3.27 5.47
C GLU A 54 2.06 3.33 4.39
N GLY A 55 3.04 4.21 4.57
CA GLY A 55 4.17 4.30 3.66
C GLY A 55 5.34 3.45 4.14
N VAL A 56 5.72 2.41 3.41
CA VAL A 56 6.94 1.64 3.70
C VAL A 56 8.06 2.12 2.79
N VAL A 57 8.99 2.87 3.36
CA VAL A 57 10.15 3.41 2.64
C VAL A 57 11.23 2.34 2.56
N LYS A 58 11.61 2.00 1.33
CA LYS A 58 12.71 1.08 1.03
C LYS A 58 13.92 1.84 0.52
N ARG A 59 15.09 1.46 0.96
CA ARG A 59 16.37 1.91 0.41
C ARG A 59 17.11 0.72 -0.15
N PHE A 60 17.41 0.74 -1.44
CA PHE A 60 18.02 -0.40 -2.16
C PHE A 60 17.27 -1.73 -1.95
N GLY A 61 15.93 -1.70 -1.87
CA GLY A 61 15.10 -2.88 -1.68
C GLY A 61 14.84 -3.29 -0.21
N ILE A 62 15.60 -2.77 0.75
CA ILE A 62 15.48 -3.08 2.18
C ILE A 62 14.53 -2.07 2.85
N PRO A 63 13.52 -2.51 3.63
CA PRO A 63 12.65 -1.60 4.37
C PRO A 63 13.42 -0.90 5.50
N VAL A 64 13.47 0.43 5.45
CA VAL A 64 14.21 1.25 6.42
C VAL A 64 13.28 1.86 7.46
N ARG A 65 12.11 2.35 7.03
CA ARG A 65 11.14 3.01 7.91
C ARG A 65 9.71 2.82 7.41
N VAL A 66 8.77 2.83 8.34
CA VAL A 66 7.34 2.93 8.09
C VAL A 66 6.91 4.34 8.47
N VAL A 67 6.07 4.96 7.66
CA VAL A 67 5.56 6.32 7.88
C VAL A 67 4.04 6.30 7.87
N ASP A 68 3.46 7.09 8.77
CA ASP A 68 2.01 7.28 8.92
C ASP A 68 1.41 8.09 7.76
N PRO A 69 0.08 8.14 7.63
CA PRO A 69 -0.60 9.01 6.67
C PRO A 69 -0.18 10.47 6.81
N GLY A 70 0.03 11.14 5.66
CA GLY A 70 0.42 12.54 5.61
C GLY A 70 1.53 12.85 4.61
N PRO A 71 2.03 14.10 4.61
CA PRO A 71 3.13 14.52 3.77
C PRO A 71 4.48 14.08 4.35
N HIS A 72 5.29 13.45 3.52
CA HIS A 72 6.62 12.95 3.87
C HIS A 72 7.65 13.26 2.79
N MET A 73 8.92 13.09 3.14
CA MET A 73 10.03 13.25 2.22
C MET A 73 10.82 11.95 2.09
N LYS A 74 11.26 11.67 0.87
CA LYS A 74 12.14 10.53 0.53
C LYS A 74 13.38 11.04 -0.19
N ILE A 75 14.45 10.26 -0.17
CA ILE A 75 15.64 10.54 -0.96
C ILE A 75 15.35 10.04 -2.39
N PRO A 76 15.23 10.97 -3.38
CA PRO A 76 14.97 10.56 -4.76
C PRO A 76 16.09 9.64 -5.25
N ILE A 77 15.77 8.74 -6.19
CA ILE A 77 16.68 7.75 -6.80
C ILE A 77 17.03 6.57 -5.86
N ILE A 78 17.28 6.81 -4.57
CA ILE A 78 17.76 5.79 -3.62
C ILE A 78 16.59 5.14 -2.87
N GLU A 79 15.56 5.92 -2.53
CA GLU A 79 14.40 5.46 -1.77
C GLU A 79 13.18 5.28 -2.67
N SER A 80 12.49 4.16 -2.50
CA SER A 80 11.17 3.88 -3.06
C SER A 80 10.16 3.66 -1.95
N VAL A 81 8.90 4.02 -2.19
CA VAL A 81 7.84 3.90 -1.19
C VAL A 81 6.78 2.94 -1.70
N LEU A 82 6.37 2.01 -0.85
CA LEU A 82 5.22 1.16 -1.04
C LEU A 82 4.07 1.67 -0.18
N HIS A 83 2.83 1.59 -0.68
CA HIS A 83 1.63 2.09 -0.04
C HIS A 83 0.63 0.95 0.19
N PRO A 84 0.85 0.03 1.14
CA PRO A 84 -0.13 -1.00 1.48
C PRO A 84 -1.35 -0.37 2.18
N LYS A 85 -2.55 -0.82 1.80
CA LYS A 85 -3.81 -0.38 2.38
C LYS A 85 -4.11 -1.13 3.67
N VAL A 86 -3.66 -0.60 4.79
CA VAL A 86 -3.77 -1.24 6.11
C VAL A 86 -5.15 -1.09 6.74
N ALA A 87 -5.84 0.02 6.44
CA ALA A 87 -7.19 0.25 6.96
C ALA A 87 -8.25 -0.62 6.29
N LYS A 88 -7.94 -1.16 5.11
CA LYS A 88 -8.87 -1.99 4.34
C LYS A 88 -9.06 -3.36 5.00
N LEU A 89 -10.33 -3.77 5.11
CA LEU A 89 -10.69 -5.11 5.49
C LEU A 89 -10.56 -6.04 4.27
N HIS A 90 -9.65 -6.98 4.37
CA HIS A 90 -9.44 -8.01 3.36
C HIS A 90 -10.36 -9.19 3.62
N ARG A 91 -10.80 -9.88 2.56
CA ARG A 91 -11.71 -11.02 2.63
C ARG A 91 -11.19 -12.16 1.77
N VAL A 92 -11.12 -13.34 2.35
CA VAL A 92 -10.78 -14.59 1.66
C VAL A 92 -12.01 -15.49 1.70
N GLU A 93 -12.50 -15.88 0.55
CA GLU A 93 -13.64 -16.79 0.37
C GLU A 93 -13.11 -18.22 0.31
N ILE A 94 -13.69 -19.13 1.11
CA ILE A 94 -13.29 -20.53 1.20
C ILE A 94 -14.50 -21.40 0.96
N GLY A 95 -14.35 -22.41 0.09
CA GLY A 95 -15.42 -23.30 -0.33
C GLY A 95 -16.26 -22.80 -1.49
N PHE A 96 -16.17 -21.54 -1.85
CA PHE A 96 -16.90 -20.96 -2.99
C PHE A 96 -16.11 -19.82 -3.66
N ARG A 97 -16.55 -19.48 -4.87
CA ARG A 97 -16.10 -18.28 -5.59
C ARG A 97 -17.30 -17.57 -6.19
N LYS A 98 -17.28 -16.24 -6.22
CA LYS A 98 -18.28 -15.42 -6.91
C LYS A 98 -17.81 -15.09 -8.32
N ASP A 99 -18.67 -15.39 -9.30
CA ASP A 99 -18.39 -14.99 -10.68
C ASP A 99 -18.64 -13.47 -10.86
N ARG A 100 -18.32 -12.93 -12.03
CA ARG A 100 -18.54 -11.51 -12.37
C ARG A 100 -20.01 -11.08 -12.36
N GLN A 101 -20.93 -12.04 -12.41
CA GLN A 101 -22.38 -11.83 -12.37
C GLN A 101 -22.95 -11.97 -10.96
N GLY A 102 -22.09 -12.19 -9.95
CA GLY A 102 -22.48 -12.34 -8.54
C GLY A 102 -23.02 -13.72 -8.18
N ARG A 103 -22.97 -14.69 -9.09
CA ARG A 103 -23.43 -16.07 -8.82
C ARG A 103 -22.34 -16.80 -8.03
N GLN A 104 -22.77 -17.46 -6.98
CA GLN A 104 -21.90 -18.26 -6.12
C GLN A 104 -21.71 -19.64 -6.74
N GLN A 105 -20.45 -20.04 -6.92
CA GLN A 105 -20.06 -21.35 -7.41
C GLN A 105 -19.26 -22.06 -6.32
N MET A 106 -19.74 -23.22 -5.89
CA MET A 106 -19.03 -24.05 -4.91
C MET A 106 -17.71 -24.56 -5.48
N VAL A 107 -16.68 -24.59 -4.66
CA VAL A 107 -15.42 -25.26 -4.92
C VAL A 107 -15.33 -26.52 -4.06
N PRO A 108 -15.69 -27.71 -4.60
CA PRO A 108 -15.85 -28.91 -3.81
C PRO A 108 -14.60 -29.32 -3.03
N GLN A 109 -13.41 -29.06 -3.58
CA GLN A 109 -12.13 -29.40 -2.96
C GLN A 109 -11.87 -28.64 -1.65
N GLU A 110 -12.41 -27.43 -1.52
CA GLU A 110 -12.32 -26.58 -0.33
C GLU A 110 -13.54 -26.72 0.59
N ALA A 111 -14.72 -26.95 -0.01
CA ALA A 111 -15.99 -26.96 0.71
C ALA A 111 -16.27 -28.29 1.41
N LEU A 112 -15.90 -29.43 0.80
CA LEU A 112 -16.27 -30.73 1.34
C LEU A 112 -15.33 -31.16 2.46
N MET A 113 -15.90 -31.41 3.63
CA MET A 113 -15.19 -31.86 4.83
C MET A 113 -15.86 -33.11 5.42
N LEU A 114 -15.05 -33.98 6.00
CA LEU A 114 -15.52 -35.19 6.68
C LEU A 114 -15.63 -34.92 8.17
N THR A 115 -16.76 -35.21 8.76
CA THR A 115 -17.02 -35.14 10.20
C THR A 115 -16.44 -36.36 10.93
N GLY A 116 -16.30 -36.29 12.26
CA GLY A 116 -15.76 -37.38 13.08
C GLY A 116 -16.65 -38.65 13.08
N ASP A 117 -17.91 -38.52 12.74
CA ASP A 117 -18.88 -39.62 12.57
C ASP A 117 -19.07 -40.06 11.11
N MET A 118 -18.05 -39.73 10.24
CA MET A 118 -17.97 -40.17 8.84
C MET A 118 -19.05 -39.63 7.90
N ASN A 119 -19.66 -38.51 8.22
CA ASN A 119 -20.56 -37.80 7.32
C ASN A 119 -19.82 -36.75 6.49
N ILE A 120 -20.29 -36.47 5.30
CA ILE A 120 -19.74 -35.42 4.42
C ILE A 120 -20.57 -34.16 4.61
N LEU A 121 -19.89 -33.05 4.96
CA LEU A 121 -20.52 -31.76 5.14
C LEU A 121 -19.87 -30.75 4.15
N ALA A 122 -20.72 -29.96 3.49
CA ALA A 122 -20.26 -28.84 2.66
C ALA A 122 -20.26 -27.55 3.48
N ILE A 123 -19.12 -26.92 3.63
CA ILE A 123 -18.96 -25.70 4.41
C ILE A 123 -18.37 -24.60 3.53
N GLU A 124 -19.04 -23.46 3.52
CA GLU A 124 -18.63 -22.26 2.83
C GLU A 124 -18.51 -21.13 3.86
N PHE A 125 -17.37 -20.48 3.91
CA PHE A 125 -17.16 -19.41 4.87
C PHE A 125 -16.21 -18.32 4.33
N ILE A 126 -16.19 -17.18 5.00
CA ILE A 126 -15.37 -16.03 4.65
C ILE A 126 -14.50 -15.68 5.86
N VAL A 127 -13.20 -15.62 5.62
CA VAL A 127 -12.25 -15.07 6.59
C VAL A 127 -12.03 -13.59 6.29
N GLN A 128 -12.22 -12.76 7.30
CA GLN A 128 -11.92 -11.33 7.21
C GLN A 128 -10.70 -11.04 8.06
N TYR A 129 -9.74 -10.32 7.48
CA TYR A 129 -8.54 -9.92 8.19
C TYR A 129 -8.15 -8.47 7.89
N LYS A 130 -7.34 -7.90 8.76
CA LYS A 130 -6.78 -6.56 8.65
C LYS A 130 -5.26 -6.63 8.82
N ILE A 131 -4.55 -5.84 8.05
CA ILE A 131 -3.09 -5.74 8.16
C ILE A 131 -2.73 -4.99 9.43
N LYS A 132 -1.95 -5.61 10.33
CA LYS A 132 -1.47 -5.00 11.57
C LYS A 132 -0.13 -4.29 11.37
N SER A 133 0.74 -4.85 10.54
CA SER A 133 2.09 -4.37 10.29
C SER A 133 2.38 -4.41 8.79
N SER A 134 2.49 -3.25 8.17
CA SER A 134 2.80 -3.11 6.75
C SER A 134 4.15 -3.72 6.36
N ARG A 135 5.12 -3.64 7.27
CA ARG A 135 6.45 -4.20 7.05
C ARG A 135 6.41 -5.72 6.98
N GLU A 136 5.75 -6.37 7.94
CA GLU A 136 5.63 -7.82 7.97
C GLU A 136 4.79 -8.34 6.80
N TYR A 137 3.70 -7.64 6.50
CA TYR A 137 2.84 -7.94 5.37
C TYR A 137 3.59 -7.97 4.03
N LEU A 138 4.50 -7.02 3.79
CA LEU A 138 5.19 -6.88 2.51
C LEU A 138 6.45 -7.74 2.37
N PHE A 139 7.07 -8.16 3.49
CA PHE A 139 8.41 -8.75 3.44
C PHE A 139 8.53 -10.13 4.10
N ASN A 140 7.58 -10.54 4.94
CA ASN A 140 7.68 -11.80 5.67
C ASN A 140 6.89 -12.93 5.02
N VAL A 141 5.81 -12.64 4.30
CA VAL A 141 4.92 -13.64 3.73
C VAL A 141 4.66 -13.32 2.26
N ALA A 142 4.89 -14.29 1.40
CA ALA A 142 4.42 -14.25 0.03
C ALA A 142 2.98 -14.78 0.00
N ASP A 143 2.12 -14.14 -0.80
CA ASP A 143 0.74 -14.58 -1.06
C ASP A 143 -0.09 -14.83 0.22
N ILE A 144 -0.33 -13.76 0.95
CA ILE A 144 -1.02 -13.81 2.26
C ILE A 144 -2.44 -14.35 2.11
N ASP A 145 -3.17 -13.98 1.06
CA ASP A 145 -4.54 -14.44 0.83
C ASP A 145 -4.58 -15.97 0.68
N GLU A 146 -3.66 -16.55 -0.08
CA GLU A 146 -3.56 -18.01 -0.22
C GLU A 146 -3.15 -18.68 1.09
N THR A 147 -2.18 -18.11 1.81
CA THR A 147 -1.71 -18.65 3.10
C THR A 147 -2.81 -18.64 4.15
N ILE A 148 -3.56 -17.54 4.28
CA ILE A 148 -4.71 -17.44 5.18
C ILE A 148 -5.79 -18.42 4.76
N GLY A 149 -6.08 -18.52 3.47
CA GLY A 149 -7.08 -19.46 2.95
C GLY A 149 -6.75 -20.90 3.33
N LYS A 150 -5.54 -21.35 3.08
CA LYS A 150 -5.09 -22.71 3.43
C LYS A 150 -5.05 -22.97 4.94
N ALA A 151 -4.61 -21.99 5.72
CA ALA A 151 -4.59 -22.12 7.18
C ALA A 151 -6.00 -22.22 7.76
N ALA A 152 -6.93 -21.39 7.27
CA ALA A 152 -8.30 -21.40 7.71
C ALA A 152 -9.04 -22.69 7.27
N GLU A 153 -8.81 -23.16 6.05
CA GLU A 153 -9.32 -24.44 5.56
C GLU A 153 -8.83 -25.61 6.45
N ALA A 154 -7.53 -25.65 6.75
CA ALA A 154 -6.95 -26.68 7.58
C ALA A 154 -7.51 -26.66 9.01
N SER A 155 -7.64 -25.47 9.60
CA SER A 155 -8.22 -25.30 10.95
C SER A 155 -9.70 -25.72 10.99
N MET A 156 -10.49 -25.33 9.98
CA MET A 156 -11.89 -25.72 9.88
C MET A 156 -12.02 -27.24 9.71
N ARG A 157 -11.20 -27.84 8.86
CA ARG A 157 -11.17 -29.29 8.64
C ARG A 157 -10.80 -30.05 9.89
N GLU A 158 -9.90 -29.52 10.71
CA GLU A 158 -9.54 -30.12 12.01
C GLU A 158 -10.70 -30.07 13.01
N VAL A 159 -11.42 -28.95 13.10
CA VAL A 159 -12.57 -28.80 14.01
C VAL A 159 -13.69 -29.72 13.59
N ILE A 160 -14.07 -29.70 12.31
CA ILE A 160 -15.15 -30.53 11.76
C ILE A 160 -14.81 -32.04 11.87
N GLY A 161 -13.57 -32.42 11.62
CA GLY A 161 -13.13 -33.82 11.74
C GLY A 161 -13.16 -34.37 13.17
N LYS A 162 -13.20 -33.49 14.17
CA LYS A 162 -13.36 -33.85 15.60
C LYS A 162 -14.81 -33.78 16.07
N SER A 163 -15.71 -33.11 15.34
CA SER A 163 -17.11 -32.89 15.69
C SER A 163 -18.03 -33.93 15.04
N LYS A 164 -19.18 -34.18 15.66
CA LYS A 164 -20.26 -34.91 15.03
C LYS A 164 -21.10 -34.00 14.16
N ILE A 165 -21.80 -34.55 13.16
CA ILE A 165 -22.59 -33.78 12.22
C ILE A 165 -23.67 -32.91 12.93
N ASP A 166 -24.35 -33.47 13.95
CA ASP A 166 -25.37 -32.74 14.71
C ASP A 166 -24.79 -31.54 15.45
N GLU A 167 -23.59 -31.69 15.98
CA GLU A 167 -22.82 -30.63 16.68
C GLU A 167 -22.44 -29.53 15.72
N ALA A 168 -21.90 -29.89 14.55
CA ALA A 168 -21.52 -28.96 13.51
C ALA A 168 -22.69 -28.13 12.92
N LEU A 169 -23.91 -28.72 12.90
CA LEU A 169 -25.10 -28.06 12.38
C LEU A 169 -25.86 -27.23 13.41
N THR A 170 -25.73 -27.53 14.72
CA THR A 170 -26.56 -26.93 15.77
C THR A 170 -25.80 -25.97 16.69
N THR A 171 -24.49 -26.15 16.84
CA THR A 171 -23.70 -25.43 17.84
C THR A 171 -22.67 -24.48 17.19
N GLY A 172 -22.63 -24.37 15.86
CA GLY A 172 -21.76 -23.51 15.09
C GLY A 172 -22.12 -22.03 15.13
#